data_c95fb5d7bf09230ed2ab5247f8176cf0
#
_entry.id   c95fb5d7bf09230ed2ab5247f8176cf0
#
_cell.length_a   1.000
_cell.length_b   1.000
_cell.length_c   1.000
_cell.angle_alpha   90.00
_cell.angle_beta   90.00
_cell.angle_gamma   90.00
#
_symmetry.space_group_name_H-M   'P 1'
#
loop_
_entity.id
_entity.type
_entity.pdbx_description
1 polymer ?
#
loop_
_entity_poly.entity_id
_entity_poly.type
_entity_poly.pdbx_seq_one_letter_code
_entity_poly.pdbx_strand_id
1 'polypeptide(L)'
;VDAALNNYVALHFSSRHMNWLHCFWSVGAAASPYIMSYCLTGGFGWNNGYRSVAVVQTILTAALFLSLPLWKRRRLEGAEGESAAKALSLPRAVKIKGVPFVLIMFFGYCALEQAAGLWASSYLVQFRGVDTDTAAWSASLFYLGIAAGRFLCGFVAERLGDRRLIRIGILTMIGGVLLIALPVPYDAFTLAGLLIVGLGCAPVYPSVIHSTPANFGKENSQAIIGIQMASAYVGTTFMPPLFGLIAAHIHIGLYPAFLLALAVLMLCMSEKLNRTVAKRQEGEARKETAEQEAENA
;
A
#
# COMPACT_ATOMS: atom_id res chain seq x y z
N VAL A 1 -10.72 6.43 10.54
CA VAL A 1 -10.67 5.02 11.00
C VAL A 1 -9.41 4.36 10.45
N ASP A 2 -9.15 4.39 9.13
CA ASP A 2 -8.06 3.69 8.46
C ASP A 2 -6.67 4.00 9.06
N ALA A 3 -6.26 5.29 9.11
CA ALA A 3 -4.98 5.69 9.70
C ALA A 3 -4.83 5.25 11.17
N ALA A 4 -5.92 5.31 11.95
CA ALA A 4 -5.88 4.91 13.36
C ALA A 4 -5.71 3.39 13.53
N LEU A 5 -6.42 2.60 12.72
CA LEU A 5 -6.28 1.13 12.73
C LEU A 5 -4.89 0.70 12.29
N ASN A 6 -4.39 1.28 11.21
CA ASN A 6 -3.05 1.02 10.72
C ASN A 6 -1.97 1.36 11.76
N ASN A 7 -2.09 2.52 12.42
CA ASN A 7 -1.17 2.90 13.49
C ASN A 7 -1.24 1.93 14.69
N TYR A 8 -2.45 1.53 15.09
CA TYR A 8 -2.64 0.57 16.16
C TYR A 8 -1.97 -0.77 15.85
N VAL A 9 -2.16 -1.29 14.64
CA VAL A 9 -1.52 -2.54 14.20
C VAL A 9 0.00 -2.37 14.11
N ALA A 10 0.50 -1.24 13.62
CA ALA A 10 1.94 -0.98 13.53
C ALA A 10 2.63 -0.89 14.89
N LEU A 11 1.91 -0.45 15.94
CA LEU A 11 2.44 -0.32 17.30
C LEU A 11 2.37 -1.62 18.12
N HIS A 12 1.33 -2.42 17.90
CA HIS A 12 1.00 -3.53 18.80
C HIS A 12 1.12 -4.92 18.17
N PHE A 13 1.27 -5.00 16.84
CA PHE A 13 1.30 -6.28 16.12
C PHE A 13 2.49 -6.34 15.16
N SER A 14 2.79 -7.55 14.68
CA SER A 14 3.89 -7.77 13.76
C SER A 14 3.50 -7.45 12.31
N SER A 15 4.51 -7.35 11.44
CA SER A 15 4.37 -7.16 10.00
C SER A 15 3.46 -8.20 9.33
N ARG A 16 3.40 -9.43 9.85
CA ARG A 16 2.46 -10.48 9.44
C ARG A 16 1.02 -10.02 9.53
N HIS A 17 0.61 -9.50 10.68
CA HIS A 17 -0.76 -9.04 10.92
C HIS A 17 -1.12 -7.84 10.03
N MET A 18 -0.17 -6.94 9.80
CA MET A 18 -0.35 -5.83 8.88
C MET A 18 -0.60 -6.31 7.45
N ASN A 19 0.18 -7.29 6.97
CA ASN A 19 -0.02 -7.88 5.64
C ASN A 19 -1.39 -8.59 5.52
N TRP A 20 -1.80 -9.34 6.53
CA TRP A 20 -3.09 -10.01 6.52
C TRP A 20 -4.28 -9.04 6.63
N LEU A 21 -4.16 -7.96 7.41
CA LEU A 21 -5.16 -6.90 7.44
C LEU A 21 -5.43 -6.37 6.02
N HIS A 22 -4.38 -6.07 5.27
CA HIS A 22 -4.49 -5.61 3.89
C HIS A 22 -4.86 -6.71 2.89
N CYS A 23 -4.60 -7.97 3.20
CA CYS A 23 -5.10 -9.10 2.42
C CYS A 23 -6.64 -9.16 2.47
N PHE A 24 -7.25 -9.01 3.65
CA PHE A 24 -8.71 -8.97 3.80
C PHE A 24 -9.34 -7.79 3.05
N TRP A 25 -8.66 -6.64 2.98
CA TRP A 25 -9.10 -5.55 2.10
C TRP A 25 -9.19 -6.01 0.64
N SER A 26 -8.17 -6.72 0.14
CA SER A 26 -8.15 -7.24 -1.23
C SER A 26 -9.26 -8.27 -1.48
N VAL A 27 -9.56 -9.12 -0.49
CA VAL A 27 -10.68 -10.08 -0.55
C VAL A 27 -12.02 -9.33 -0.67
N GLY A 28 -12.23 -8.29 0.13
CA GLY A 28 -13.44 -7.46 0.04
C GLY A 28 -13.58 -6.75 -1.31
N ALA A 29 -12.49 -6.18 -1.82
CA ALA A 29 -12.45 -5.52 -3.11
C ALA A 29 -12.75 -6.48 -4.27
N ALA A 30 -12.29 -7.74 -4.17
CA ALA A 30 -12.58 -8.78 -5.16
C ALA A 30 -14.03 -9.31 -5.05
N ALA A 31 -14.54 -9.52 -3.83
CA ALA A 31 -15.86 -10.11 -3.62
C ALA A 31 -17.01 -9.18 -4.05
N SER A 32 -16.87 -7.87 -3.85
CA SER A 32 -17.95 -6.91 -4.12
C SER A 32 -18.43 -6.90 -5.57
N PRO A 33 -17.57 -6.90 -6.61
CA PRO A 33 -18.00 -6.98 -8.00
C PRO A 33 -18.72 -8.30 -8.34
N TYR A 34 -18.31 -9.42 -7.73
CA TYR A 34 -18.99 -10.72 -7.96
C TYR A 34 -20.41 -10.72 -7.40
N ILE A 35 -20.63 -10.15 -6.20
CA ILE A 35 -21.96 -9.99 -5.62
C ILE A 35 -22.83 -9.16 -6.57
N MET A 36 -22.31 -8.04 -7.07
CA MET A 36 -23.02 -7.16 -7.99
C MET A 36 -23.31 -7.88 -9.31
N SER A 37 -22.32 -8.54 -9.90
CA SER A 37 -22.48 -9.32 -11.15
C SER A 37 -23.56 -10.38 -11.01
N TYR A 38 -23.54 -11.17 -9.94
CA TYR A 38 -24.55 -12.19 -9.67
C TYR A 38 -25.96 -11.58 -9.59
N CYS A 39 -26.12 -10.44 -8.93
CA CYS A 39 -27.43 -9.78 -8.85
C CYS A 39 -27.91 -9.22 -10.20
N LEU A 40 -26.99 -8.72 -11.03
CA LEU A 40 -27.34 -8.20 -12.35
C LEU A 40 -27.69 -9.33 -13.34
N THR A 41 -26.85 -10.37 -13.42
CA THR A 41 -27.07 -11.51 -14.36
C THR A 41 -28.24 -12.40 -13.93
N GLY A 42 -28.50 -12.53 -12.63
CA GLY A 42 -29.62 -13.28 -12.08
C GLY A 42 -30.97 -12.54 -12.13
N GLY A 43 -31.03 -11.34 -12.71
CA GLY A 43 -32.27 -10.57 -12.84
C GLY A 43 -32.75 -9.92 -11.52
N PHE A 44 -31.96 -9.98 -10.44
CA PHE A 44 -32.33 -9.38 -9.15
C PHE A 44 -32.15 -7.85 -9.14
N GLY A 45 -31.42 -7.29 -10.09
CA GLY A 45 -31.16 -5.87 -10.23
C GLY A 45 -30.07 -5.34 -9.29
N TRP A 46 -29.53 -4.18 -9.63
CA TRP A 46 -28.43 -3.53 -8.89
C TRP A 46 -28.77 -3.19 -7.43
N ASN A 47 -30.05 -2.90 -7.16
CA ASN A 47 -30.53 -2.59 -5.80
C ASN A 47 -30.26 -3.73 -4.82
N ASN A 48 -30.47 -4.98 -5.26
CA ASN A 48 -30.22 -6.15 -4.40
C ASN A 48 -28.72 -6.43 -4.22
N GLY A 49 -27.88 -6.08 -5.20
CA GLY A 49 -26.43 -6.09 -5.02
C GLY A 49 -25.99 -5.15 -3.91
N TYR A 50 -26.44 -3.90 -3.93
CA TYR A 50 -26.15 -2.95 -2.84
C TYR A 50 -26.76 -3.36 -1.49
N ARG A 51 -27.97 -3.91 -1.47
CA ARG A 51 -28.60 -4.44 -0.23
C ARG A 51 -27.76 -5.56 0.37
N SER A 52 -27.28 -6.48 -0.43
CA SER A 52 -26.42 -7.59 0.04
C SER A 52 -25.13 -7.05 0.70
N VAL A 53 -24.47 -6.09 0.07
CA VAL A 53 -23.29 -5.44 0.64
C VAL A 53 -23.65 -4.68 1.91
N ALA A 54 -24.77 -3.96 1.93
CA ALA A 54 -25.23 -3.23 3.10
C ALA A 54 -25.53 -4.16 4.30
N VAL A 55 -26.09 -5.33 4.08
CA VAL A 55 -26.31 -6.34 5.14
C VAL A 55 -24.98 -6.79 5.73
N VAL A 56 -24.00 -7.13 4.89
CA VAL A 56 -22.64 -7.52 5.35
C VAL A 56 -21.99 -6.40 6.17
N GLN A 57 -22.06 -5.16 5.69
CA GLN A 57 -21.55 -3.97 6.39
C GLN A 57 -22.25 -3.74 7.73
N THR A 58 -23.56 -3.93 7.78
CA THR A 58 -24.35 -3.79 9.03
C THR A 58 -23.95 -4.83 10.06
N ILE A 59 -23.79 -6.10 9.66
CA ILE A 59 -23.34 -7.17 10.54
C ILE A 59 -21.93 -6.86 11.07
N LEU A 60 -21.01 -6.44 10.19
CA LEU A 60 -19.64 -6.06 10.57
C LEU A 60 -19.66 -4.89 11.55
N THR A 61 -20.47 -3.87 11.29
CA THR A 61 -20.62 -2.70 12.16
C THR A 61 -21.15 -3.09 13.53
N ALA A 62 -22.18 -3.93 13.57
CA ALA A 62 -22.72 -4.47 14.83
C ALA A 62 -21.65 -5.26 15.61
N ALA A 63 -20.88 -6.13 14.94
CA ALA A 63 -19.78 -6.87 15.56
C ALA A 63 -18.70 -5.92 16.14
N LEU A 64 -18.36 -4.83 15.43
CA LEU A 64 -17.42 -3.83 15.93
C LEU A 64 -17.97 -3.11 17.18
N PHE A 65 -19.24 -2.72 17.20
CA PHE A 65 -19.86 -2.12 18.39
C PHE A 65 -19.89 -3.09 19.57
N LEU A 66 -20.22 -4.34 19.35
CA LEU A 66 -20.18 -5.37 20.40
C LEU A 66 -18.78 -5.63 20.94
N SER A 67 -17.75 -5.41 20.12
CA SER A 67 -16.34 -5.56 20.53
C SER A 67 -15.79 -4.36 21.30
N LEU A 68 -16.46 -3.21 21.36
CA LEU A 68 -15.97 -1.99 22.03
C LEU A 68 -15.49 -2.21 23.48
N PRO A 69 -16.13 -3.04 24.33
CA PRO A 69 -15.63 -3.30 25.68
C PRO A 69 -14.23 -3.92 25.71
N LEU A 70 -13.88 -4.75 24.72
CA LEU A 70 -12.57 -5.39 24.61
C LEU A 70 -11.45 -4.35 24.33
N TRP A 71 -11.77 -3.32 23.53
CA TRP A 71 -10.84 -2.23 23.22
C TRP A 71 -10.59 -1.31 24.42
N LYS A 72 -11.63 -1.07 25.22
CA LYS A 72 -11.54 -0.26 26.45
C LYS A 72 -10.59 -0.90 27.49
N ARG A 73 -10.68 -2.22 27.65
CA ARG A 73 -9.81 -2.97 28.56
C ARG A 73 -8.33 -2.86 28.19
N ARG A 74 -8.00 -3.03 26.92
CA ARG A 74 -6.61 -2.88 26.43
C ARG A 74 -6.07 -1.45 26.58
N ARG A 75 -6.94 -0.45 26.43
CA ARG A 75 -6.54 0.96 26.63
C ARG A 75 -6.15 1.24 28.08
N LEU A 76 -6.80 0.62 29.03
CA LEU A 76 -6.45 0.76 30.46
C LEU A 76 -5.13 0.06 30.79
N GLU A 77 -4.86 -1.10 30.20
CA GLU A 77 -3.61 -1.84 30.38
C GLU A 77 -2.40 -1.13 29.72
N GLY A 78 -2.62 -0.32 28.67
CA GLY A 78 -1.57 0.46 27.97
C GLY A 78 -1.39 1.88 28.47
N ALA A 79 -2.35 2.42 29.23
CA ALA A 79 -2.36 3.83 29.63
C ALA A 79 -1.42 4.16 30.79
N GLU A 80 -0.85 3.19 31.48
CA GLU A 80 0.09 3.41 32.59
C GLU A 80 1.47 3.92 32.14
N GLY A 81 1.74 4.01 30.84
CA GLY A 81 3.02 4.47 30.27
C GLY A 81 2.94 5.58 29.22
N GLU A 82 1.77 5.90 28.69
CA GLU A 82 1.63 6.93 27.65
C GLU A 82 1.24 8.29 28.29
N SER A 83 2.26 9.07 28.66
CA SER A 83 2.12 10.53 28.74
C SER A 83 1.48 10.99 27.41
N ALA A 84 0.37 11.76 27.49
CA ALA A 84 -0.32 12.30 26.33
C ALA A 84 0.68 13.04 25.42
N ALA A 85 1.22 12.33 24.43
CA ALA A 85 2.19 12.89 23.51
C ALA A 85 1.52 14.08 22.83
N LYS A 86 2.11 15.28 22.99
CA LYS A 86 1.64 16.50 22.33
C LYS A 86 1.45 16.18 20.86
N ALA A 87 0.22 16.30 20.34
CA ALA A 87 -0.09 16.03 18.95
C ALA A 87 0.89 16.79 18.04
N LEU A 88 1.68 16.04 17.27
CA LEU A 88 2.66 16.61 16.38
C LEU A 88 1.93 17.38 15.27
N SER A 89 2.21 18.69 15.15
CA SER A 89 1.59 19.48 14.09
C SER A 89 2.14 19.07 12.71
N LEU A 90 1.28 19.10 11.68
CA LEU A 90 1.64 18.72 10.30
C LEU A 90 2.94 19.38 9.80
N PRO A 91 3.15 20.72 9.97
CA PRO A 91 4.40 21.36 9.52
C PRO A 91 5.66 20.85 10.27
N ARG A 92 5.52 20.40 11.50
CA ARG A 92 6.63 19.82 12.26
C ARG A 92 6.91 18.38 11.81
N ALA A 93 5.86 17.60 11.56
CA ALA A 93 6.01 16.22 11.07
C ALA A 93 6.77 16.18 9.74
N VAL A 94 6.42 17.02 8.78
CA VAL A 94 7.09 17.06 7.45
C VAL A 94 8.57 17.47 7.55
N LYS A 95 8.96 18.24 8.59
CA LYS A 95 10.35 18.65 8.85
C LYS A 95 11.24 17.53 9.43
N ILE A 96 10.66 16.45 9.92
CA ILE A 96 11.43 15.32 10.44
C ILE A 96 12.22 14.70 9.28
N LYS A 97 13.53 14.54 9.47
CA LYS A 97 14.44 13.96 8.47
C LYS A 97 13.98 12.56 8.07
N GLY A 98 13.72 12.35 6.78
CA GLY A 98 13.22 11.09 6.22
C GLY A 98 11.72 11.10 5.91
N VAL A 99 10.90 11.90 6.61
CA VAL A 99 9.45 11.97 6.34
C VAL A 99 9.15 12.39 4.89
N PRO A 100 9.76 13.40 4.28
CA PRO A 100 9.49 13.72 2.88
C PRO A 100 9.75 12.53 1.93
N PHE A 101 10.77 11.72 2.21
CA PHE A 101 11.08 10.56 1.37
C PHE A 101 10.01 9.47 1.45
N VAL A 102 9.50 9.17 2.65
CA VAL A 102 8.43 8.19 2.80
C VAL A 102 7.12 8.69 2.20
N LEU A 103 6.82 9.99 2.28
CA LEU A 103 5.63 10.57 1.66
C LEU A 103 5.67 10.46 0.14
N ILE A 104 6.79 10.84 -0.51
CA ILE A 104 6.95 10.73 -1.96
C ILE A 104 6.94 9.27 -2.40
N MET A 105 7.57 8.38 -1.65
CA MET A 105 7.56 6.94 -1.92
C MET A 105 6.13 6.39 -1.86
N PHE A 106 5.36 6.75 -0.84
CA PHE A 106 4.01 6.25 -0.64
C PHE A 106 3.01 6.84 -1.63
N PHE A 107 3.17 8.13 -1.98
CA PHE A 107 2.51 8.75 -3.11
C PHE A 107 2.75 7.96 -4.41
N GLY A 108 4.02 7.68 -4.73
CA GLY A 108 4.41 6.96 -5.94
C GLY A 108 3.82 5.54 -5.98
N TYR A 109 3.80 4.86 -4.82
CA TYR A 109 3.19 3.55 -4.70
C TYR A 109 1.69 3.57 -5.02
N CYS A 110 0.93 4.44 -4.33
CA CYS A 110 -0.51 4.50 -4.51
C CYS A 110 -0.90 5.02 -5.92
N ALA A 111 -0.10 5.92 -6.47
CA ALA A 111 -0.22 6.37 -7.86
C ALA A 111 -0.02 5.23 -8.85
N LEU A 112 1.02 4.40 -8.66
CA LEU A 112 1.32 3.25 -9.51
C LEU A 112 0.21 2.18 -9.39
N GLU A 113 -0.14 1.78 -8.16
CA GLU A 113 -1.17 0.76 -7.92
C GLU A 113 -2.49 1.13 -8.60
N GLN A 114 -2.94 2.38 -8.39
CA GLN A 114 -4.20 2.84 -8.96
C GLN A 114 -4.16 3.00 -10.48
N ALA A 115 -3.07 3.56 -11.03
CA ALA A 115 -2.92 3.71 -12.46
C ALA A 115 -2.76 2.35 -13.15
N ALA A 116 -2.02 1.41 -12.54
CA ALA A 116 -1.84 0.06 -13.06
C ALA A 116 -3.19 -0.66 -13.20
N GLY A 117 -4.00 -0.68 -12.15
CA GLY A 117 -5.31 -1.34 -12.18
C GLY A 117 -6.30 -0.69 -13.13
N LEU A 118 -6.37 0.64 -13.13
CA LEU A 118 -7.38 1.38 -13.90
C LEU A 118 -7.12 1.36 -15.41
N TRP A 119 -5.86 1.45 -15.83
CA TRP A 119 -5.50 1.62 -17.23
C TRP A 119 -5.05 0.32 -17.95
N ALA A 120 -4.91 -0.80 -17.20
CA ALA A 120 -4.46 -2.09 -17.76
C ALA A 120 -5.33 -2.56 -18.94
N SER A 121 -6.66 -2.60 -18.75
CA SER A 121 -7.59 -3.05 -19.79
C SER A 121 -7.57 -2.13 -21.02
N SER A 122 -7.57 -0.81 -20.81
CA SER A 122 -7.48 0.15 -21.92
C SER A 122 -6.18 0.02 -22.72
N TYR A 123 -5.05 -0.19 -22.03
CA TYR A 123 -3.76 -0.44 -22.67
C TYR A 123 -3.77 -1.73 -23.50
N LEU A 124 -4.34 -2.82 -22.95
CA LEU A 124 -4.45 -4.11 -23.66
C LEU A 124 -5.29 -3.97 -24.93
N VAL A 125 -6.46 -3.33 -24.86
CA VAL A 125 -7.35 -3.17 -26.01
C VAL A 125 -6.75 -2.21 -27.06
N GLN A 126 -6.37 -1.00 -26.63
CA GLN A 126 -6.04 0.07 -27.58
C GLN A 126 -4.62 -0.01 -28.13
N PHE A 127 -3.67 -0.60 -27.38
CA PHE A 127 -2.26 -0.68 -27.79
C PHE A 127 -1.85 -2.09 -28.20
N ARG A 128 -2.32 -3.12 -27.46
CA ARG A 128 -1.97 -4.52 -27.76
C ARG A 128 -2.96 -5.20 -28.70
N GLY A 129 -4.13 -4.62 -28.95
CA GLY A 129 -5.15 -5.21 -29.82
C GLY A 129 -5.85 -6.42 -29.23
N VAL A 130 -5.75 -6.62 -27.90
CA VAL A 130 -6.44 -7.71 -27.20
C VAL A 130 -7.95 -7.46 -27.22
N ASP A 131 -8.75 -8.49 -27.39
CA ASP A 131 -10.20 -8.36 -27.33
C ASP A 131 -10.69 -7.86 -25.96
N THR A 132 -11.85 -7.20 -25.93
CA THR A 132 -12.35 -6.50 -24.75
C THR A 132 -12.61 -7.43 -23.57
N ASP A 133 -13.13 -8.65 -23.85
CA ASP A 133 -13.46 -9.61 -22.79
C ASP A 133 -12.19 -10.18 -22.14
N THR A 134 -11.21 -10.55 -22.96
CA THR A 134 -9.89 -11.00 -22.51
C THR A 134 -9.16 -9.87 -21.75
N ALA A 135 -9.23 -8.64 -22.24
CA ALA A 135 -8.59 -7.49 -21.58
C ALA A 135 -9.22 -7.19 -20.21
N ALA A 136 -10.54 -7.26 -20.08
CA ALA A 136 -11.25 -7.07 -18.83
C ALA A 136 -10.87 -8.14 -17.78
N TRP A 137 -10.83 -9.40 -18.20
CA TRP A 137 -10.38 -10.50 -17.34
C TRP A 137 -8.91 -10.35 -16.95
N SER A 138 -8.07 -9.96 -17.89
CA SER A 138 -6.63 -9.84 -17.72
C SER A 138 -6.25 -8.74 -16.72
N ALA A 139 -7.01 -7.65 -16.67
CA ALA A 139 -6.83 -6.61 -15.65
C ALA A 139 -7.02 -7.15 -14.23
N SER A 140 -7.84 -8.21 -14.06
CA SER A 140 -8.03 -8.86 -12.75
C SER A 140 -6.78 -9.58 -12.25
N LEU A 141 -5.86 -9.99 -13.15
CA LEU A 141 -4.58 -10.62 -12.78
C LEU A 141 -3.72 -9.71 -11.88
N PHE A 142 -3.76 -8.41 -12.13
CA PHE A 142 -3.08 -7.44 -11.28
C PHE A 142 -3.59 -7.50 -9.83
N TYR A 143 -4.90 -7.46 -9.63
CA TYR A 143 -5.50 -7.54 -8.29
C TYR A 143 -5.34 -8.92 -7.65
N LEU A 144 -5.38 -9.99 -8.45
CA LEU A 144 -5.05 -11.34 -7.98
C LEU A 144 -3.61 -11.41 -7.48
N GLY A 145 -2.67 -10.78 -8.20
CA GLY A 145 -1.28 -10.65 -7.79
C GLY A 145 -1.15 -9.95 -6.44
N ILE A 146 -1.86 -8.83 -6.23
CA ILE A 146 -1.88 -8.12 -4.95
C ILE A 146 -2.42 -9.02 -3.83
N ALA A 147 -3.57 -9.66 -4.03
CA ALA A 147 -4.21 -10.49 -3.01
C ALA A 147 -3.34 -11.70 -2.63
N ALA A 148 -2.86 -12.45 -3.63
CA ALA A 148 -1.98 -13.59 -3.42
C ALA A 148 -0.65 -13.17 -2.77
N GLY A 149 -0.06 -12.07 -3.24
CA GLY A 149 1.18 -11.53 -2.68
C GLY A 149 1.02 -11.10 -1.22
N ARG A 150 -0.06 -10.41 -0.85
CA ARG A 150 -0.34 -10.01 0.55
C ARG A 150 -0.52 -11.23 1.45
N PHE A 151 -1.21 -12.26 0.97
CA PHE A 151 -1.35 -13.51 1.70
C PHE A 151 0.02 -14.18 1.94
N LEU A 152 0.82 -14.33 0.89
CA LEU A 152 2.16 -14.94 0.96
C LEU A 152 3.12 -14.12 1.83
N CYS A 153 3.10 -12.78 1.71
CA CYS A 153 3.93 -11.90 2.52
C CYS A 153 3.66 -12.05 4.03
N GLY A 154 2.43 -12.37 4.44
CA GLY A 154 2.12 -12.68 5.83
C GLY A 154 2.96 -13.80 6.45
N PHE A 155 3.44 -14.76 5.65
CA PHE A 155 4.29 -15.86 6.13
C PHE A 155 5.78 -15.52 6.17
N VAL A 156 6.24 -14.61 5.32
CA VAL A 156 7.66 -14.30 5.17
C VAL A 156 8.07 -12.96 5.78
N ALA A 157 7.10 -12.11 6.12
CA ALA A 157 7.33 -10.73 6.55
C ALA A 157 8.23 -10.64 7.79
N GLU A 158 8.03 -11.48 8.79
CA GLU A 158 8.84 -11.47 10.01
C GLU A 158 10.30 -11.90 9.77
N ARG A 159 10.54 -12.80 8.79
CA ARG A 159 11.89 -13.26 8.47
C ARG A 159 12.68 -12.27 7.63
N LEU A 160 12.02 -11.61 6.68
CA LEU A 160 12.67 -10.69 5.74
C LEU A 160 12.79 -9.27 6.31
N GLY A 161 11.82 -8.84 7.10
CA GLY A 161 11.70 -7.49 7.62
C GLY A 161 11.22 -6.48 6.56
N ASP A 162 10.62 -5.38 7.03
CA ASP A 162 9.92 -4.42 6.18
C ASP A 162 10.81 -3.79 5.11
N ARG A 163 12.04 -3.40 5.44
CA ARG A 163 12.97 -2.76 4.48
C ARG A 163 13.30 -3.65 3.28
N ARG A 164 13.52 -4.95 3.51
CA ARG A 164 13.80 -5.92 2.44
C ARG A 164 12.55 -6.20 1.63
N LEU A 165 11.40 -6.34 2.28
CA LEU A 165 10.12 -6.55 1.61
C LEU A 165 9.76 -5.39 0.68
N ILE A 166 9.92 -4.14 1.12
CA ILE A 166 9.70 -2.96 0.28
C ILE A 166 10.61 -3.00 -0.95
N ARG A 167 11.91 -3.26 -0.76
CA ARG A 167 12.87 -3.33 -1.86
C ARG A 167 12.54 -4.45 -2.86
N ILE A 168 12.27 -5.66 -2.37
CA ILE A 168 11.87 -6.81 -3.19
C ILE A 168 10.60 -6.48 -3.95
N GLY A 169 9.58 -5.92 -3.29
CA GLY A 169 8.32 -5.52 -3.91
C GLY A 169 8.54 -4.53 -5.06
N ILE A 170 9.31 -3.47 -4.84
CA ILE A 170 9.59 -2.47 -5.88
C ILE A 170 10.37 -3.08 -7.05
N LEU A 171 11.38 -3.91 -6.79
CA LEU A 171 12.14 -4.58 -7.86
C LEU A 171 11.27 -5.57 -8.64
N THR A 172 10.36 -6.29 -7.97
CA THR A 172 9.37 -7.16 -8.61
C THR A 172 8.41 -6.35 -9.49
N MET A 173 7.93 -5.18 -9.02
CA MET A 173 7.13 -4.28 -9.86
C MET A 173 7.89 -3.83 -11.11
N ILE A 174 9.14 -3.41 -10.97
CA ILE A 174 9.99 -3.02 -12.11
C ILE A 174 10.12 -4.18 -13.09
N GLY A 175 10.41 -5.39 -12.63
CA GLY A 175 10.47 -6.59 -13.48
C GLY A 175 9.16 -6.86 -14.22
N GLY A 176 8.02 -6.76 -13.54
CA GLY A 176 6.69 -6.90 -14.14
C GLY A 176 6.39 -5.82 -15.18
N VAL A 177 6.73 -4.55 -14.89
CA VAL A 177 6.56 -3.45 -15.85
C VAL A 177 7.44 -3.64 -17.10
N LEU A 178 8.66 -4.12 -16.93
CA LEU A 178 9.54 -4.43 -18.06
C LEU A 178 8.97 -5.55 -18.93
N LEU A 179 8.33 -6.57 -18.34
CA LEU A 179 7.61 -7.60 -19.09
C LEU A 179 6.43 -7.01 -19.88
N ILE A 180 5.66 -6.09 -19.29
CA ILE A 180 4.56 -5.39 -19.99
C ILE A 180 5.11 -4.58 -21.18
N ALA A 181 6.30 -3.99 -21.02
CA ALA A 181 6.93 -3.15 -22.03
C ALA A 181 7.55 -3.94 -23.20
N LEU A 182 7.70 -5.27 -23.09
CA LEU A 182 8.34 -6.07 -24.15
C LEU A 182 7.59 -5.94 -25.48
N PRO A 183 8.31 -5.58 -26.59
CA PRO A 183 7.72 -5.45 -27.90
C PRO A 183 7.58 -6.81 -28.60
N VAL A 184 6.96 -7.78 -27.93
CA VAL A 184 6.76 -9.13 -28.46
C VAL A 184 5.27 -9.36 -28.80
N PRO A 185 4.95 -10.16 -29.84
CA PRO A 185 3.58 -10.37 -30.28
C PRO A 185 2.77 -11.30 -29.34
N TYR A 186 3.37 -11.76 -28.26
CA TYR A 186 2.74 -12.69 -27.33
C TYR A 186 2.18 -11.94 -26.12
N ASP A 187 0.87 -11.88 -25.99
CA ASP A 187 0.18 -11.20 -24.87
C ASP A 187 0.45 -11.85 -23.52
N ALA A 188 0.85 -13.13 -23.50
CA ALA A 188 1.22 -13.85 -22.29
C ALA A 188 2.27 -13.11 -21.43
N PHE A 189 3.23 -12.42 -22.03
CA PHE A 189 4.22 -11.62 -21.29
C PHE A 189 3.59 -10.41 -20.63
N THR A 190 2.67 -9.72 -21.30
CA THR A 190 1.94 -8.60 -20.74
C THR A 190 1.04 -9.04 -19.59
N LEU A 191 0.35 -10.17 -19.75
CA LEU A 191 -0.51 -10.75 -18.71
C LEU A 191 0.29 -11.19 -17.49
N ALA A 192 1.40 -11.90 -17.71
CA ALA A 192 2.33 -12.26 -16.63
C ALA A 192 2.90 -11.02 -15.95
N GLY A 193 3.24 -9.99 -16.73
CA GLY A 193 3.71 -8.71 -16.21
C GLY A 193 2.72 -8.05 -15.26
N LEU A 194 1.42 -8.01 -15.62
CA LEU A 194 0.36 -7.47 -14.74
C LEU A 194 0.28 -8.23 -13.41
N LEU A 195 0.30 -9.56 -13.45
CA LEU A 195 0.32 -10.39 -12.24
C LEU A 195 1.55 -10.09 -11.37
N ILE A 196 2.74 -10.00 -12.00
CA ILE A 196 4.01 -9.74 -11.31
C ILE A 196 4.04 -8.32 -10.73
N VAL A 197 3.49 -7.31 -11.43
CA VAL A 197 3.35 -5.96 -10.85
C VAL A 197 2.46 -6.01 -9.61
N GLY A 198 1.34 -6.73 -9.66
CA GLY A 198 0.47 -6.94 -8.51
C GLY A 198 1.17 -7.62 -7.32
N LEU A 199 1.92 -8.70 -7.59
CA LEU A 199 2.75 -9.38 -6.58
C LEU A 199 3.78 -8.41 -5.95
N GLY A 200 4.41 -7.55 -6.78
CA GLY A 200 5.34 -6.54 -6.31
C GLY A 200 4.69 -5.44 -5.45
N CYS A 201 3.46 -5.04 -5.78
CA CYS A 201 2.68 -4.09 -4.98
C CYS A 201 2.35 -4.62 -3.59
N ALA A 202 2.13 -5.92 -3.46
CA ALA A 202 1.59 -6.56 -2.28
C ALA A 202 2.29 -6.20 -0.95
N PRO A 203 3.63 -6.32 -0.81
CA PRO A 203 4.33 -6.06 0.44
C PRO A 203 4.55 -4.58 0.74
N VAL A 204 4.49 -3.69 -0.26
CA VAL A 204 4.99 -2.31 -0.11
C VAL A 204 4.13 -1.51 0.86
N TYR A 205 2.82 -1.45 0.64
CA TYR A 205 1.90 -0.68 1.49
C TYR A 205 1.95 -1.11 2.95
N PRO A 206 1.75 -2.41 3.29
CA PRO A 206 1.77 -2.87 4.67
C PRO A 206 3.12 -2.61 5.35
N SER A 207 4.23 -2.87 4.66
CA SER A 207 5.57 -2.72 5.22
C SER A 207 5.97 -1.26 5.43
N VAL A 208 5.53 -0.33 4.57
CA VAL A 208 5.78 1.11 4.75
C VAL A 208 5.08 1.61 6.01
N ILE A 209 3.82 1.25 6.19
CA ILE A 209 3.04 1.64 7.36
C ILE A 209 3.62 1.00 8.64
N HIS A 210 3.87 -0.32 8.61
CA HIS A 210 4.39 -1.06 9.75
C HIS A 210 5.77 -0.55 10.21
N SER A 211 6.63 -0.12 9.29
CA SER A 211 7.96 0.41 9.62
C SER A 211 7.95 1.85 10.16
N THR A 212 6.82 2.56 10.11
CA THR A 212 6.75 3.98 10.49
C THR A 212 7.13 4.24 11.96
N PRO A 213 6.64 3.49 12.96
CA PRO A 213 7.06 3.68 14.35
C PRO A 213 8.56 3.43 14.57
N ALA A 214 9.12 2.41 13.91
CA ALA A 214 10.55 2.09 14.00
C ALA A 214 11.43 3.14 13.29
N ASN A 215 10.92 3.76 12.23
CA ASN A 215 11.65 4.76 11.47
C ASN A 215 11.59 6.17 12.09
N PHE A 216 10.53 6.53 12.81
CA PHE A 216 10.28 7.92 13.21
C PHE A 216 9.90 8.11 14.69
N GLY A 217 9.88 7.02 15.46
CA GLY A 217 9.44 7.03 16.86
C GLY A 217 7.95 6.72 17.01
N LYS A 218 7.62 6.01 18.09
CA LYS A 218 6.24 5.60 18.38
C LYS A 218 5.32 6.81 18.61
N GLU A 219 5.86 7.85 19.28
CA GLU A 219 5.18 9.10 19.62
C GLU A 219 4.76 9.91 18.38
N ASN A 220 5.49 9.77 17.27
CA ASN A 220 5.24 10.49 16.01
C ASN A 220 4.42 9.67 15.00
N SER A 221 4.28 8.37 15.22
CA SER A 221 3.76 7.42 14.24
C SER A 221 2.35 7.75 13.78
N GLN A 222 1.45 8.11 14.70
CA GLN A 222 0.06 8.45 14.38
C GLN A 222 -0.04 9.63 13.41
N ALA A 223 0.74 10.70 13.66
CA ALA A 223 0.74 11.89 12.82
C ALA A 223 1.36 11.59 11.44
N ILE A 224 2.45 10.84 11.41
CA ILE A 224 3.16 10.50 10.16
C ILE A 224 2.33 9.55 9.30
N ILE A 225 1.69 8.53 9.88
CA ILE A 225 0.77 7.65 9.16
C ILE A 225 -0.41 8.45 8.59
N GLY A 226 -0.95 9.41 9.35
CA GLY A 226 -2.00 10.30 8.85
C GLY A 226 -1.58 11.07 7.60
N ILE A 227 -0.36 11.62 7.57
CA ILE A 227 0.17 12.35 6.41
C ILE A 227 0.52 11.40 5.26
N GLN A 228 1.01 10.19 5.55
CA GLN A 228 1.22 9.15 4.54
C GLN A 228 -0.09 8.83 3.82
N MET A 229 -1.19 8.65 4.57
CA MET A 229 -2.52 8.43 3.98
C MET A 229 -2.96 9.61 3.11
N ALA A 230 -2.78 10.85 3.57
CA ALA A 230 -3.09 12.03 2.77
C ALA A 230 -2.28 12.06 1.46
N SER A 231 -0.99 11.77 1.53
CA SER A 231 -0.11 11.67 0.35
C SER A 231 -0.56 10.56 -0.61
N ALA A 232 -0.96 9.40 -0.07
CA ALA A 232 -1.53 8.30 -0.83
C ALA A 232 -2.78 8.73 -1.61
N TYR A 233 -3.73 9.39 -0.94
CA TYR A 233 -4.96 9.87 -1.59
C TYR A 233 -4.70 10.92 -2.68
N VAL A 234 -3.68 11.75 -2.53
CA VAL A 234 -3.24 12.64 -3.62
C VAL A 234 -2.76 11.82 -4.82
N GLY A 235 -1.96 10.78 -4.58
CA GLY A 235 -1.47 9.88 -5.63
C GLY A 235 -2.60 9.16 -6.37
N THR A 236 -3.51 8.53 -5.63
CA THR A 236 -4.65 7.78 -6.19
C THR A 236 -5.62 8.67 -6.97
N THR A 237 -5.79 9.92 -6.54
CA THR A 237 -6.77 10.84 -7.13
C THR A 237 -6.23 11.51 -8.40
N PHE A 238 -4.98 11.97 -8.40
CA PHE A 238 -4.47 12.83 -9.48
C PHE A 238 -3.67 12.08 -10.55
N MET A 239 -3.00 10.98 -10.19
CA MET A 239 -2.09 10.33 -11.14
C MET A 239 -2.81 9.50 -12.22
N PRO A 240 -3.92 8.78 -11.96
CA PRO A 240 -4.66 8.11 -13.03
C PRO A 240 -5.27 9.05 -14.05
N PRO A 241 -5.93 10.18 -13.66
CA PRO A 241 -6.35 11.20 -14.63
C PRO A 241 -5.20 11.83 -15.40
N LEU A 242 -4.05 12.08 -14.74
CA LEU A 242 -2.86 12.61 -15.42
C LEU A 242 -2.39 11.64 -16.51
N PHE A 243 -2.34 10.33 -16.22
CA PHE A 243 -2.05 9.35 -17.26
C PHE A 243 -3.13 9.34 -18.34
N GLY A 244 -4.40 9.53 -17.99
CA GLY A 244 -5.50 9.68 -18.94
C GLY A 244 -5.27 10.82 -19.94
N LEU A 245 -4.78 11.96 -19.49
CA LEU A 245 -4.39 13.06 -20.36
C LEU A 245 -3.22 12.68 -21.29
N ILE A 246 -2.22 11.96 -20.77
CA ILE A 246 -1.10 11.46 -21.57
C ILE A 246 -1.60 10.47 -22.62
N ALA A 247 -2.47 9.53 -22.22
CA ALA A 247 -3.04 8.53 -23.12
C ALA A 247 -3.87 9.16 -24.24
N ALA A 248 -4.68 10.19 -23.93
CA ALA A 248 -5.57 10.86 -24.88
C ALA A 248 -4.84 11.82 -25.83
N HIS A 249 -3.82 12.54 -25.38
CA HIS A 249 -3.18 13.59 -26.16
C HIS A 249 -1.82 13.20 -26.74
N ILE A 250 -1.18 12.15 -26.21
CA ILE A 250 0.13 11.68 -26.67
C ILE A 250 0.00 10.25 -27.19
N HIS A 251 0.02 9.27 -26.28
CA HIS A 251 -0.12 7.86 -26.68
C HIS A 251 -0.31 6.94 -25.48
N ILE A 252 -1.29 6.03 -25.54
CA ILE A 252 -1.56 5.06 -24.46
C ILE A 252 -0.40 4.04 -24.28
N GLY A 253 0.39 3.81 -25.30
CA GLY A 253 1.60 2.95 -25.25
C GLY A 253 2.65 3.43 -24.26
N LEU A 254 2.54 4.67 -23.72
CA LEU A 254 3.38 5.19 -22.63
C LEU A 254 3.03 4.59 -21.26
N TYR A 255 1.99 3.76 -21.15
CA TYR A 255 1.58 3.13 -19.90
C TYR A 255 2.72 2.42 -19.14
N PRO A 256 3.53 1.52 -19.75
CA PRO A 256 4.64 0.90 -19.02
C PRO A 256 5.70 1.93 -18.61
N ALA A 257 6.01 2.91 -19.44
CA ALA A 257 6.99 3.95 -19.13
C ALA A 257 6.54 4.82 -17.93
N PHE A 258 5.25 5.15 -17.86
CA PHE A 258 4.65 5.87 -16.73
C PHE A 258 4.75 5.08 -15.43
N LEU A 259 4.41 3.78 -15.45
CA LEU A 259 4.53 2.91 -14.29
C LEU A 259 6.00 2.74 -13.87
N LEU A 260 6.91 2.60 -14.84
CA LEU A 260 8.35 2.49 -14.57
C LEU A 260 8.90 3.75 -13.90
N ALA A 261 8.50 4.92 -14.36
CA ALA A 261 8.92 6.18 -13.76
C ALA A 261 8.51 6.27 -12.28
N LEU A 262 7.27 5.87 -11.95
CA LEU A 262 6.79 5.81 -10.57
C LEU A 262 7.55 4.77 -9.74
N ALA A 263 7.80 3.57 -10.28
CA ALA A 263 8.54 2.52 -9.58
C ALA A 263 10.00 2.93 -9.29
N VAL A 264 10.67 3.59 -10.25
CA VAL A 264 12.03 4.13 -10.06
C VAL A 264 12.03 5.25 -9.02
N LEU A 265 11.05 6.15 -9.06
CA LEU A 265 10.87 7.19 -8.03
C LEU A 265 10.76 6.56 -6.63
N MET A 266 9.92 5.53 -6.50
CA MET A 266 9.75 4.79 -5.24
C MET A 266 11.07 4.17 -4.77
N LEU A 267 11.81 3.51 -5.66
CA LEU A 267 13.09 2.89 -5.33
C LEU A 267 14.09 3.94 -4.83
N CYS A 268 14.22 5.07 -5.55
CA CYS A 268 15.10 6.16 -5.14
C CYS A 268 14.74 6.74 -3.78
N MET A 269 13.45 6.93 -3.51
CA MET A 269 12.98 7.48 -2.23
C MET A 269 13.14 6.47 -1.09
N SER A 270 12.88 5.19 -1.34
CA SER A 270 13.11 4.10 -0.38
C SER A 270 14.58 4.02 0.05
N GLU A 271 15.50 4.07 -0.91
CA GLU A 271 16.93 4.03 -0.60
C GLU A 271 17.42 5.28 0.15
N LYS A 272 16.93 6.48 -0.23
CA LYS A 272 17.20 7.71 0.53
C LYS A 272 16.67 7.66 1.95
N LEU A 273 15.45 7.14 2.14
CA LEU A 273 14.85 6.92 3.46
C LEU A 273 15.72 5.99 4.30
N ASN A 274 16.07 4.82 3.75
CA ASN A 274 16.86 3.82 4.46
C ASN A 274 18.21 4.37 4.91
N ARG A 275 18.92 5.11 4.04
CA ARG A 275 20.19 5.77 4.38
C ARG A 275 20.03 6.85 5.45
N THR A 276 18.93 7.61 5.40
CA THR A 276 18.68 8.69 6.37
C THR A 276 18.37 8.13 7.75
N VAL A 277 17.55 7.06 7.82
CA VAL A 277 17.21 6.39 9.07
C VAL A 277 18.45 5.71 9.68
N ALA A 278 19.25 5.00 8.86
CA ALA A 278 20.48 4.35 9.34
C ALA A 278 21.45 5.36 9.96
N LYS A 279 21.73 6.48 9.28
CA LYS A 279 22.62 7.54 9.81
C LYS A 279 22.11 8.14 11.13
N ARG A 280 20.80 8.27 11.30
CA ARG A 280 20.21 8.77 12.55
C ARG A 280 20.41 7.77 13.68
N GLN A 281 20.12 6.49 13.45
CA GLN A 281 20.27 5.42 14.43
C GLN A 281 21.73 5.26 14.88
N GLU A 282 22.70 5.35 13.93
CA GLU A 282 24.12 5.35 14.25
C GLU A 282 24.53 6.56 15.12
N GLY A 283 23.96 7.74 14.85
CA GLY A 283 24.22 8.95 15.63
C GLY A 283 23.66 8.89 17.04
N GLU A 284 22.47 8.31 17.20
CA GLU A 284 21.83 8.09 18.50
C GLU A 284 22.63 7.08 19.34
N ALA A 285 23.01 5.94 18.76
CA ALA A 285 23.84 4.93 19.43
C ALA A 285 25.20 5.45 19.90
N ARG A 286 25.87 6.30 19.08
CA ARG A 286 27.15 6.93 19.50
C ARG A 286 26.98 7.90 20.68
N LYS A 287 25.86 8.62 20.75
CA LYS A 287 25.58 9.53 21.89
C LYS A 287 25.34 8.76 23.17
N GLU A 288 24.51 7.70 23.12
CA GLU A 288 24.25 6.83 24.26
C GLU A 288 25.55 6.20 24.80
N THR A 289 26.43 5.75 23.92
CA THR A 289 27.74 5.20 24.33
C THR A 289 28.61 6.27 25.01
N ALA A 290 28.68 7.48 24.44
CA ALA A 290 29.46 8.55 25.01
C ALA A 290 28.91 9.06 26.40
N GLU A 291 27.59 9.07 26.55
CA GLU A 291 26.95 9.41 27.84
C GLU A 291 27.24 8.34 28.90
N GLN A 292 27.16 7.05 28.55
CA GLN A 292 27.52 5.94 29.46
C GLN A 292 29.00 5.95 29.87
N GLU A 293 29.91 6.27 28.93
CA GLU A 293 31.34 6.41 29.24
C GLU A 293 31.60 7.59 30.16
N ALA A 294 30.88 8.72 30.01
CA ALA A 294 30.99 9.87 30.86
C ALA A 294 30.40 9.65 32.27
N GLU A 295 29.38 8.81 32.41
CA GLU A 295 28.76 8.47 33.70
C GLU A 295 29.61 7.45 34.49
N ASN A 296 30.44 6.65 33.82
CA ASN A 296 31.31 5.66 34.41
C ASN A 296 32.74 6.17 34.72
N ALA A 297 33.08 7.43 34.36
CA ALA A 297 34.34 8.10 34.59
C ALA A 297 34.28 9.05 35.78
#